data_49b57706a1b27e9897262bdf992f6d30
#
_entry.id   49b57706a1b27e9897262bdf992f6d30
#
_cell.length_a   1.000
_cell.length_b   1.000
_cell.length_c   1.000
_cell.angle_alpha   90.00
_cell.angle_beta   90.00
_cell.angle_gamma   90.00
#
_symmetry.space_group_name_H-M   'P 1'
#
loop_
_entity.id
_entity.type
_entity.pdbx_description
1 polymer ?
#
loop_
_entity_poly.entity_id
_entity_poly.type
_entity_poly.pdbx_seq_one_letter_code
_entity_poly.pdbx_strand_id
1 'polypeptide(L)'
;MKFKLGQKVRYKRITKKIEIDMQYWEYDDFKEYEEKELTRREFVELDKEKIGYVMGRRKLVFKTYFIAVGDNGDIYEPATEWVEIARQEYGFAYLVAYGMGQTNYVLEEDIIPTIYSNDDI
;
A
#
# COMPACT_ATOMS: atom_id res chain seq x y z
N MET A 1 -18.66 -3.45 -8.11
CA MET A 1 -17.33 -3.95 -8.45
C MET A 1 -17.22 -4.04 -9.97
N LYS A 2 -16.23 -3.41 -10.54
CA LYS A 2 -16.07 -3.39 -12.00
C LYS A 2 -15.63 -4.73 -12.57
N PHE A 3 -14.79 -5.44 -11.81
CA PHE A 3 -14.32 -6.76 -12.21
C PHE A 3 -14.90 -7.81 -11.29
N LYS A 4 -15.23 -8.96 -11.85
CA LYS A 4 -15.88 -10.04 -11.11
C LYS A 4 -14.85 -11.03 -10.56
N LEU A 5 -15.22 -11.70 -9.49
CA LEU A 5 -14.42 -12.80 -8.94
C LEU A 5 -14.21 -13.86 -10.03
N GLY A 6 -12.97 -14.30 -10.15
CA GLY A 6 -12.58 -15.30 -11.14
C GLY A 6 -12.37 -14.76 -12.54
N GLN A 7 -12.60 -13.48 -12.75
CA GLN A 7 -12.39 -12.89 -14.06
C GLN A 7 -10.91 -12.88 -14.41
N LYS A 8 -10.59 -13.32 -15.61
CA LYS A 8 -9.23 -13.28 -16.13
C LYS A 8 -8.89 -11.86 -16.59
N VAL A 9 -7.78 -11.37 -16.14
CA VAL A 9 -7.33 -10.00 -16.43
C VAL A 9 -5.85 -9.98 -16.72
N ARG A 10 -5.40 -8.89 -17.31
CA ARG A 10 -3.98 -8.61 -17.51
C ARG A 10 -3.61 -7.36 -16.74
N TYR A 11 -2.38 -7.27 -16.35
CA TYR A 11 -1.88 -6.07 -15.67
C TYR A 11 -0.37 -6.00 -15.80
N LYS A 12 0.14 -4.77 -15.75
CA LYS A 12 1.58 -4.53 -15.83
C LYS A 12 2.08 -3.68 -14.67
N ARG A 13 1.19 -3.07 -13.91
CA ARG A 13 1.55 -2.28 -12.75
C ARG A 13 0.84 -2.83 -11.51
N ILE A 14 1.59 -2.95 -10.44
CA ILE A 14 1.07 -3.41 -9.16
C ILE A 14 1.31 -2.36 -8.10
N THR A 15 0.66 -2.51 -6.97
CA THR A 15 0.96 -1.71 -5.79
C THR A 15 1.41 -2.61 -4.65
N LYS A 16 2.43 -2.19 -3.93
CA LYS A 16 2.92 -2.91 -2.77
C LYS A 16 3.25 -1.96 -1.65
N LYS A 17 3.09 -2.45 -0.44
CA LYS A 17 3.35 -1.67 0.76
C LYS A 17 4.84 -1.57 1.01
N ILE A 18 5.31 -0.38 1.36
CA ILE A 18 6.66 -0.18 1.87
C ILE A 18 6.57 0.51 3.22
N GLU A 19 7.53 0.19 4.07
CA GLU A 19 7.65 0.82 5.36
C GLU A 19 8.87 1.73 5.35
N ILE A 20 8.72 2.90 5.95
CA ILE A 20 9.82 3.83 6.07
C ILE A 20 10.56 3.47 7.34
N ASP A 21 11.87 3.27 7.21
CA ASP A 21 12.67 2.87 8.34
C ASP A 21 12.96 4.07 9.23
N MET A 22 12.34 4.09 10.39
CA MET A 22 12.44 5.18 11.32
C MET A 22 13.78 5.24 12.06
N GLN A 23 14.54 4.17 12.08
CA GLN A 23 15.80 4.16 12.82
C GLN A 23 16.86 5.07 12.21
N TYR A 24 16.70 5.45 10.95
CA TYR A 24 17.61 6.38 10.30
C TYR A 24 17.20 7.84 10.48
N TRP A 25 16.12 8.08 11.19
CA TRP A 25 15.68 9.45 11.43
C TRP A 25 16.44 10.02 12.62
N GLU A 26 16.97 11.20 12.41
CA GLU A 26 17.65 11.90 13.47
C GLU A 26 16.62 12.59 14.37
N TYR A 27 17.05 12.92 15.57
CA TYR A 27 16.17 13.57 16.55
C TYR A 27 15.50 14.82 15.99
N ASP A 28 16.23 15.60 15.21
CA ASP A 28 15.71 16.84 14.63
C ASP A 28 14.63 16.60 13.58
N ASP A 29 14.50 15.38 13.12
CA ASP A 29 13.45 15.05 12.16
C ASP A 29 12.09 14.94 12.82
N PHE A 30 12.06 14.87 14.14
CA PHE A 30 10.82 14.72 14.89
C PHE A 30 10.40 16.04 15.49
N LYS A 31 9.56 16.75 14.78
CA LYS A 31 8.93 17.94 15.32
C LYS A 31 7.58 17.56 15.91
N GLU A 32 7.29 18.11 17.07
CA GLU A 32 6.05 17.82 17.77
C GLU A 32 4.86 18.20 16.88
N TYR A 33 3.93 17.26 16.78
CA TYR A 33 2.70 17.41 15.99
C TYR A 33 2.89 17.60 14.48
N GLU A 34 4.09 17.45 13.98
CA GLU A 34 4.30 17.46 12.53
C GLU A 34 4.01 16.06 11.99
N GLU A 35 3.17 15.98 10.97
CA GLU A 35 2.86 14.72 10.34
C GLU A 35 4.04 14.22 9.51
N LYS A 36 4.35 12.95 9.69
CA LYS A 36 5.35 12.26 8.87
C LYS A 36 4.78 10.97 8.33
N GLU A 37 5.21 10.62 7.16
CA GLU A 37 4.77 9.41 6.49
C GLU A 37 5.47 8.21 7.10
N LEU A 38 4.69 7.24 7.59
CA LEU A 38 5.21 6.02 8.20
C LEU A 38 5.22 4.86 7.20
N THR A 39 4.13 4.69 6.50
CA THR A 39 4.02 3.67 5.48
C THR A 39 3.35 4.25 4.26
N ARG A 40 3.64 3.68 3.13
CA ARG A 40 2.96 4.04 1.89
C ARG A 40 2.94 2.84 0.96
N ARG A 41 2.08 2.92 -0.04
CA ARG A 41 2.11 1.95 -1.12
C ARG A 41 2.82 2.57 -2.30
N GLU A 42 3.70 1.80 -2.88
CA GLU A 42 4.36 2.19 -4.11
C GLU A 42 3.73 1.48 -5.29
N PHE A 43 3.92 2.08 -6.44
CA PHE A 43 3.45 1.53 -7.70
C PHE A 43 4.67 1.06 -8.48
N VAL A 44 4.64 -0.21 -8.86
CA VAL A 44 5.78 -0.83 -9.53
C VAL A 44 5.33 -1.32 -10.88
N GLU A 45 6.01 -0.85 -11.91
CA GLU A 45 5.76 -1.35 -13.25
C GLU A 45 6.56 -2.63 -13.46
N LEU A 46 5.88 -3.66 -13.93
CA LEU A 46 6.49 -4.95 -14.16
C LEU A 46 7.20 -4.96 -15.50
N ASP A 47 8.23 -5.79 -15.61
CA ASP A 47 8.95 -5.95 -16.87
C ASP A 47 8.07 -6.53 -17.95
N LYS A 48 7.19 -7.43 -17.57
CA LYS A 48 6.27 -8.09 -18.48
C LYS A 48 4.87 -8.04 -17.92
N GLU A 49 3.91 -7.94 -18.82
CA GLU A 49 2.51 -8.04 -18.46
C GLU A 49 2.22 -9.41 -17.86
N LYS A 50 1.46 -9.42 -16.78
CA LYS A 50 1.02 -10.66 -16.15
C LYS A 50 -0.46 -10.89 -16.44
N ILE A 51 -0.82 -12.15 -16.43
CA ILE A 51 -2.20 -12.58 -16.55
C ILE A 51 -2.58 -13.22 -15.21
N GLY A 52 -3.73 -12.88 -14.73
CA GLY A 52 -4.22 -13.45 -13.46
C GLY A 52 -5.72 -13.44 -13.39
N TYR A 53 -6.20 -13.88 -12.22
CA TYR A 53 -7.64 -14.00 -11.97
C TYR A 53 -8.00 -13.14 -10.75
N VAL A 54 -9.07 -12.40 -10.87
CA VAL A 54 -9.54 -11.53 -9.80
C VAL A 54 -10.03 -12.37 -8.63
N MET A 55 -9.46 -12.15 -7.46
CA MET A 55 -9.80 -12.87 -6.24
C MET A 55 -10.67 -12.03 -5.30
N GLY A 56 -10.72 -10.74 -5.51
CA GLY A 56 -11.53 -9.86 -4.70
C GLY A 56 -11.10 -8.42 -4.83
N ARG A 57 -11.86 -7.56 -4.18
CA ARG A 57 -11.55 -6.13 -4.07
C ARG A 57 -11.32 -5.82 -2.61
N ARG A 58 -10.26 -5.13 -2.31
CA ARG A 58 -9.86 -4.83 -0.93
C ARG A 58 -9.70 -3.33 -0.74
N LYS A 59 -10.15 -2.88 0.41
CA LYS A 59 -9.83 -1.54 0.89
C LYS A 59 -8.46 -1.62 1.56
N LEU A 60 -7.53 -0.84 1.07
CA LEU A 60 -6.15 -0.85 1.55
C LEU A 60 -5.79 0.51 2.13
N VAL A 61 -4.87 0.50 3.06
CA VAL A 61 -4.25 1.72 3.54
C VAL A 61 -3.15 2.09 2.56
N PHE A 62 -3.30 3.22 1.88
CA PHE A 62 -2.32 3.66 0.91
C PHE A 62 -1.20 4.47 1.55
N LYS A 63 -1.53 5.23 2.57
CA LYS A 63 -0.54 5.98 3.34
C LYS A 63 -0.95 6.02 4.80
N THR A 64 0.03 5.93 5.68
CA THR A 64 -0.15 6.15 7.10
C THR A 64 0.75 7.29 7.51
N TYR A 65 0.18 8.27 8.18
CA TYR A 65 0.90 9.39 8.75
C TYR A 65 0.89 9.28 10.25
N PHE A 66 1.99 9.66 10.85
CA PHE A 66 2.09 9.68 12.29
C PHE A 66 2.55 11.04 12.78
N ILE A 67 2.31 11.30 14.05
CA ILE A 67 2.85 12.46 14.75
C ILE A 67 3.66 11.96 15.92
N ALA A 68 4.70 12.68 16.25
CA ALA A 68 5.44 12.43 17.47
C ALA A 68 4.74 13.14 18.60
N VAL A 69 4.36 12.39 19.60
CA VAL A 69 3.79 12.94 20.84
C VAL A 69 4.64 12.47 21.99
N GLY A 70 4.95 13.36 22.89
CA GLY A 70 5.73 12.98 24.06
C GLY A 70 6.37 14.18 24.70
N ASP A 71 6.93 13.93 25.87
CA ASP A 71 7.64 14.94 26.57
C ASP A 71 9.01 15.13 25.98
N ASN A 72 9.48 16.34 26.04
CA ASN A 72 10.83 16.64 25.59
C ASN A 72 11.88 16.01 26.49
N GLY A 73 11.47 15.32 27.53
CA GLY A 73 12.36 14.76 28.51
C GLY A 73 13.06 15.84 29.30
N ASP A 74 13.84 15.41 30.28
CA ASP A 74 14.69 16.33 31.00
C ASP A 74 16.13 15.78 30.99
N ILE A 75 17.00 16.41 31.72
CA ILE A 75 18.40 16.00 31.75
C ILE A 75 18.61 14.62 32.36
N TYR A 76 17.63 14.09 33.04
CA TYR A 76 17.73 12.81 33.76
C TYR A 76 16.98 11.71 33.02
N GLU A 77 15.99 12.06 32.23
CA GLU A 77 15.20 11.11 31.44
C GLU A 77 15.26 11.50 30.00
N PRO A 78 15.71 10.59 29.15
CA PRO A 78 15.67 10.88 27.71
C PRO A 78 14.22 11.08 27.28
N ALA A 79 14.04 11.93 26.32
CA ALA A 79 12.72 12.16 25.75
C ALA A 79 12.14 10.84 25.31
N THR A 80 10.99 10.50 25.87
CA THR A 80 10.27 9.33 25.43
C THR A 80 9.32 9.80 24.36
N GLU A 81 9.78 9.76 23.17
CA GLU A 81 8.92 10.07 22.06
C GLU A 81 8.21 8.81 21.64
N TRP A 82 6.92 8.85 21.63
CA TRP A 82 6.13 7.82 21.02
C TRP A 82 5.37 8.43 19.86
N VAL A 83 4.97 7.58 18.97
CA VAL A 83 4.25 8.00 17.79
C VAL A 83 2.82 7.54 17.86
N GLU A 84 1.94 8.40 17.42
CA GLU A 84 0.53 8.07 17.28
C GLU A 84 0.16 8.20 15.80
N ILE A 85 -0.74 7.36 15.36
CA ILE A 85 -1.26 7.47 14.00
C ILE A 85 -2.12 8.72 13.92
N ALA A 86 -1.70 9.66 13.10
CA ALA A 86 -2.42 10.91 12.90
C ALA A 86 -3.59 10.71 11.95
N ARG A 87 -3.34 10.05 10.82
CA ARG A 87 -4.37 9.77 9.82
C ARG A 87 -3.89 8.70 8.84
N GLN A 88 -4.83 8.15 8.14
CA GLN A 88 -4.55 7.18 7.09
C GLN A 88 -5.34 7.54 5.85
N GLU A 89 -4.72 7.33 4.70
CA GLU A 89 -5.38 7.48 3.41
C GLU A 89 -5.67 6.09 2.87
N TYR A 90 -6.88 5.89 2.41
CA TYR A 90 -7.36 4.60 1.95
C TYR A 90 -7.63 4.62 0.45
N GLY A 91 -7.56 3.48 -0.14
CA GLY A 91 -7.96 3.28 -1.51
C GLY A 91 -8.35 1.83 -1.73
N PHE A 92 -8.82 1.52 -2.91
CA PHE A 92 -9.24 0.17 -3.26
C PHE A 92 -8.33 -0.40 -4.31
N ALA A 93 -8.07 -1.70 -4.20
CA ALA A 93 -7.33 -2.44 -5.20
C ALA A 93 -7.95 -3.82 -5.34
N TYR A 94 -7.70 -4.43 -6.48
CA TYR A 94 -8.11 -5.80 -6.71
C TYR A 94 -6.97 -6.73 -6.33
N LEU A 95 -7.30 -7.81 -5.66
CA LEU A 95 -6.36 -8.89 -5.41
C LEU A 95 -6.43 -9.81 -6.61
N VAL A 96 -5.32 -9.98 -7.27
CA VAL A 96 -5.22 -10.77 -8.50
C VAL A 96 -4.23 -11.90 -8.27
N ALA A 97 -4.69 -13.13 -8.49
CA ALA A 97 -3.84 -14.31 -8.39
C ALA A 97 -3.25 -14.61 -9.75
N TYR A 98 -1.93 -14.71 -9.82
CA TYR A 98 -1.25 -15.05 -11.06
C TYR A 98 -0.52 -16.40 -11.01
N GLY A 99 -0.66 -17.09 -9.90
CA GLY A 99 -0.11 -18.43 -9.70
C GLY A 99 -0.60 -18.99 -8.39
N MET A 100 -0.28 -20.23 -8.11
CA MET A 100 -0.68 -20.87 -6.87
C MET A 100 0.02 -20.19 -5.69
N GLY A 101 -0.76 -19.57 -4.82
CA GLY A 101 -0.22 -18.83 -3.68
C GLY A 101 0.44 -17.52 -4.05
N GLN A 102 0.36 -17.09 -5.28
CA GLN A 102 0.99 -15.87 -5.75
C GLN A 102 -0.06 -14.85 -6.13
N THR A 103 -0.03 -13.71 -5.46
CA THR A 103 -1.01 -12.65 -5.69
C THR A 103 -0.34 -11.30 -5.77
N ASN A 104 -1.03 -10.38 -6.44
CA ASN A 104 -0.65 -8.98 -6.48
C ASN A 104 -1.88 -8.12 -6.21
N TYR A 105 -1.67 -6.95 -5.64
CA TYR A 105 -2.71 -5.93 -5.58
C TYR A 105 -2.54 -5.00 -6.77
N VAL A 106 -3.63 -4.80 -7.50
CA VAL A 106 -3.64 -4.02 -8.73
C VAL A 106 -4.78 -3.01 -8.66
N LEU A 107 -4.48 -1.76 -8.99
CA LEU A 107 -5.54 -0.74 -9.03
C LEU A 107 -6.47 -1.01 -10.20
N GLU A 108 -7.72 -0.60 -10.03
CA GLU A 108 -8.73 -0.77 -11.07
C GLU A 108 -8.27 -0.19 -12.41
N GLU A 109 -7.63 0.96 -12.37
CA GLU A 109 -7.14 1.64 -13.57
C GLU A 109 -5.98 0.92 -14.26
N ASP A 110 -5.31 0.04 -13.54
CA ASP A 110 -4.18 -0.72 -14.08
C ASP A 110 -4.57 -2.10 -14.56
N ILE A 111 -5.82 -2.48 -14.39
CA ILE A 111 -6.33 -3.76 -14.86
C ILE A 111 -6.81 -3.63 -16.28
N ILE A 112 -6.31 -4.51 -17.14
CA ILE A 112 -6.71 -4.58 -18.53
C ILE A 112 -7.57 -5.82 -18.69
N PRO A 113 -8.85 -5.68 -19.03
CA PRO A 113 -9.70 -6.85 -19.25
C PRO A 113 -9.15 -7.65 -20.41
N THR A 114 -9.20 -8.95 -20.31
CA THR A 114 -8.85 -9.78 -21.46
C THR A 114 -10.06 -9.83 -22.40
N ILE A 115 -9.81 -9.49 -23.62
CA ILE A 115 -10.88 -9.44 -24.60
C ILE A 115 -11.44 -10.81 -24.89
N TYR A 116 -10.63 -11.79 -24.66
CA TYR A 116 -10.99 -13.16 -24.97
C TYR A 116 -11.79 -13.84 -23.89
N SER A 117 -11.96 -13.19 -22.78
CA SER A 117 -12.72 -13.79 -21.69
C SER A 117 -14.16 -14.04 -22.07
N ASN A 118 -14.63 -13.37 -23.05
CA ASN A 118 -15.99 -13.54 -23.49
C ASN A 118 -16.12 -14.46 -24.64
N ASP A 119 -15.04 -14.65 -25.28
CA ASP A 119 -15.06 -15.42 -26.49
C ASP A 119 -15.01 -16.87 -26.18
N ASP A 120 -14.86 -17.08 -24.97
CA ASP A 120 -14.93 -18.37 -24.46
C ASP A 120 -16.26 -18.96 -24.60
N ILE A 121 -16.94 -18.46 -25.35
CA ILE A 121 -18.16 -18.93 -25.58
C ILE A 121 -18.35 -20.05 -26.53
#